data_d2a5f9607eb34a4e9b4cdfcade2d55fc
#
_entry.id   d2a5f9607eb34a4e9b4cdfcade2d55fc
#
_cell.length_a   1.000
_cell.length_b   1.000
_cell.length_c   1.000
_cell.angle_alpha   90.00
_cell.angle_beta   90.00
_cell.angle_gamma   90.00
#
_symmetry.space_group_name_H-M   'P 1'
#
loop_
_entity.id
_entity.type
_entity.pdbx_description
1 polymer ?
#
loop_
_entity_poly.entity_id
_entity_poly.type
_entity_poly.pdbx_seq_one_letter_code
_entity_poly.pdbx_strand_id
1 'polypeptide(L)'
;MKFTREERLKSSKIITTLFKGANSFSCYPLRLVWQEVNRAELPLSIQSNSPILFALSVPKKTFKRAVDRNVLRRRIRESYRLNKEKLYNLLKNNELYAEKQFAFMVLYTGKEEFSFVEIDKGIKKMIYKFEKELQATIRK
;
A
#
# COMPACT_ATOMS: atom_id res chain seq x y z
N MET A 1 2.16 -2.64 -16.63
CA MET A 1 1.23 -1.80 -15.86
C MET A 1 1.94 -0.62 -15.25
N LYS A 2 1.36 0.56 -15.40
CA LYS A 2 1.92 1.78 -14.81
C LYS A 2 1.31 2.02 -13.42
N PHE A 3 2.07 2.70 -12.56
CA PHE A 3 1.55 3.22 -11.30
C PHE A 3 0.83 4.53 -11.61
N THR A 4 -0.50 4.50 -11.62
CA THR A 4 -1.30 5.62 -12.08
C THR A 4 -1.55 6.67 -11.01
N ARG A 5 -1.94 7.88 -11.43
CA ARG A 5 -2.32 8.96 -10.53
C ARG A 5 -3.48 8.54 -9.61
N GLU A 6 -4.43 7.77 -10.15
CA GLU A 6 -5.61 7.33 -9.41
C GLU A 6 -5.27 6.41 -8.23
N GLU A 7 -4.13 5.73 -8.27
CA GLU A 7 -3.69 4.84 -7.22
C GLU A 7 -3.00 5.57 -6.06
N ARG A 8 -2.59 6.81 -6.26
CA ARG A 8 -1.81 7.56 -5.27
C ARG A 8 -2.70 8.24 -4.24
N LEU A 9 -2.36 8.05 -2.98
CA LEU A 9 -2.98 8.74 -1.86
C LEU A 9 -2.03 9.85 -1.41
N LYS A 10 -2.38 11.11 -1.64
CA LYS A 10 -1.46 12.24 -1.51
C LYS A 10 -1.63 13.11 -0.28
N SER A 11 -2.84 13.25 0.25
CA SER A 11 -3.10 14.16 1.36
C SER A 11 -2.68 13.55 2.69
N SER A 12 -1.73 14.18 3.39
CA SER A 12 -1.27 13.70 4.68
C SER A 12 -2.37 13.73 5.75
N LYS A 13 -3.24 14.74 5.70
CA LYS A 13 -4.38 14.84 6.62
C LYS A 13 -5.36 13.70 6.43
N ILE A 14 -5.67 13.39 5.19
CA ILE A 14 -6.57 12.29 4.85
C ILE A 14 -5.93 10.96 5.20
N ILE A 15 -4.65 10.80 4.92
CA ILE A 15 -3.88 9.60 5.28
C ILE A 15 -3.99 9.35 6.79
N THR A 16 -3.75 10.38 7.60
CA THR A 16 -3.84 10.26 9.06
C THR A 16 -5.24 9.83 9.49
N THR A 17 -6.26 10.42 8.91
CA THR A 17 -7.66 10.11 9.23
C THR A 17 -8.02 8.68 8.82
N LEU A 18 -7.66 8.27 7.61
CA LEU A 18 -7.98 6.95 7.08
C LEU A 18 -7.33 5.81 7.85
N PHE A 19 -6.11 6.03 8.34
CA PHE A 19 -5.36 4.96 8.99
C PHE A 19 -5.50 4.92 10.51
N LYS A 20 -6.37 5.75 11.07
CA LYS A 20 -6.66 5.70 12.51
C LYS A 20 -7.39 4.40 12.83
N GLY A 21 -6.77 3.54 13.65
CA GLY A 21 -7.34 2.25 14.00
C GLY A 21 -7.25 1.19 12.91
N ALA A 22 -6.43 1.43 11.89
CA ALA A 22 -6.28 0.52 10.77
C ALA A 22 -5.56 -0.78 11.14
N ASN A 23 -5.74 -1.80 10.31
CA ASN A 23 -5.00 -3.06 10.42
C ASN A 23 -3.55 -2.85 10.01
N SER A 24 -2.63 -3.56 10.65
CA SER A 24 -1.22 -3.48 10.27
C SER A 24 -0.50 -4.79 10.51
N PHE A 25 0.54 -5.03 9.72
CA PHE A 25 1.45 -6.15 9.92
C PHE A 25 2.82 -5.82 9.36
N SER A 26 3.83 -6.54 9.85
CA SER A 26 5.21 -6.31 9.44
C SER A 26 5.67 -7.37 8.44
N CYS A 27 6.36 -6.93 7.40
CA CYS A 27 7.11 -7.75 6.44
C CYS A 27 8.46 -7.09 6.23
N TYR A 28 9.36 -7.23 7.21
CA TYR A 28 10.65 -6.54 7.18
C TYR A 28 11.33 -6.64 5.81
N PRO A 29 11.84 -5.57 5.21
CA PRO A 29 12.02 -4.22 5.77
C PRO A 29 10.82 -3.28 5.58
N LEU A 30 9.61 -3.84 5.45
CA LEU A 30 8.37 -3.08 5.21
C LEU A 30 7.35 -3.37 6.29
N ARG A 31 6.44 -2.43 6.47
CA ARG A 31 5.24 -2.59 7.29
C ARG A 31 4.07 -2.08 6.48
N LEU A 32 3.00 -2.85 6.41
CA LEU A 32 1.77 -2.43 5.76
C LEU A 32 0.74 -2.00 6.80
N VAL A 33 0.16 -0.82 6.60
CA VAL A 33 -1.03 -0.38 7.32
C VAL A 33 -2.13 -0.30 6.27
N TRP A 34 -3.27 -0.97 6.50
CA TRP A 34 -4.33 -0.99 5.51
C TRP A 34 -5.70 -0.86 6.15
N GLN A 35 -6.65 -0.36 5.37
CA GLN A 35 -8.03 -0.19 5.81
C GLN A 35 -8.96 -0.21 4.62
N GLU A 36 -10.16 -0.73 4.82
CA GLU A 36 -11.24 -0.62 3.86
C GLU A 36 -11.75 0.83 3.88
N VAL A 37 -11.95 1.40 2.70
CA VAL A 37 -12.35 2.80 2.53
C VAL A 37 -13.75 2.86 1.92
N ASN A 38 -14.63 3.68 2.51
CA ASN A 38 -15.90 3.99 1.89
C ASN A 38 -15.68 5.14 0.90
N ARG A 39 -15.74 4.81 -0.40
CA ARG A 39 -15.50 5.78 -1.48
C ARG A 39 -16.40 7.02 -1.36
N ALA A 40 -17.65 6.84 -0.94
CA ALA A 40 -18.60 7.93 -0.81
C ALA A 40 -18.22 8.95 0.28
N GLU A 41 -17.42 8.54 1.27
CA GLU A 41 -16.99 9.41 2.35
C GLU A 41 -15.73 10.20 2.01
N LEU A 42 -15.08 9.89 0.88
CA LEU A 42 -13.89 10.59 0.46
C LEU A 42 -14.25 11.88 -0.29
N PRO A 43 -13.44 12.95 -0.15
CA PRO A 43 -13.61 14.14 -0.97
C PRO A 43 -13.54 13.79 -2.45
N LEU A 44 -14.35 14.46 -3.27
CA LEU A 44 -14.37 14.23 -4.72
C LEU A 44 -13.00 14.32 -5.36
N SER A 45 -12.15 15.19 -4.84
CA SER A 45 -10.79 15.40 -5.36
C SER A 45 -9.89 14.17 -5.26
N ILE A 46 -10.21 13.22 -4.40
CA ILE A 46 -9.40 12.01 -4.19
C ILE A 46 -10.17 10.73 -4.47
N GLN A 47 -11.43 10.81 -4.86
CA GLN A 47 -12.18 9.64 -5.27
C GLN A 47 -11.58 9.08 -6.56
N SER A 48 -11.45 7.78 -6.62
CA SER A 48 -10.80 7.08 -7.71
C SER A 48 -11.44 5.71 -7.90
N ASN A 49 -11.27 5.15 -9.09
CA ASN A 49 -11.78 3.81 -9.42
C ASN A 49 -10.75 2.70 -9.13
N SER A 50 -9.58 3.06 -8.63
CA SER A 50 -8.58 2.08 -8.28
C SER A 50 -9.03 1.24 -7.08
N PRO A 51 -8.85 -0.09 -7.11
CA PRO A 51 -9.21 -0.93 -5.96
C PRO A 51 -8.35 -0.64 -4.74
N ILE A 52 -7.15 -0.10 -4.94
CA ILE A 52 -6.24 0.23 -3.84
C ILE A 52 -5.70 1.64 -4.03
N LEU A 53 -5.82 2.45 -2.99
CA LEU A 53 -5.16 3.74 -2.88
C LEU A 53 -3.83 3.51 -2.16
N PHE A 54 -2.73 3.86 -2.82
CA PHE A 54 -1.40 3.52 -2.35
C PHE A 54 -0.62 4.75 -1.88
N ALA A 55 -0.07 4.66 -0.68
CA ALA A 55 0.86 5.65 -0.15
C ALA A 55 2.06 4.93 0.44
N LEU A 56 3.19 5.60 0.51
CA LEU A 56 4.37 5.03 1.11
C LEU A 56 5.16 6.10 1.87
N SER A 57 5.93 5.65 2.84
CA SER A 57 6.76 6.55 3.64
C SER A 57 8.11 5.92 3.92
N VAL A 58 9.17 6.69 3.71
CA VAL A 58 10.53 6.33 4.09
C VAL A 58 10.95 7.36 5.14
N PRO A 59 11.27 6.94 6.38
CA PRO A 59 11.47 7.88 7.48
C PRO A 59 12.71 8.75 7.30
N LYS A 60 12.50 10.05 7.44
CA LYS A 60 13.56 11.06 7.39
C LYS A 60 14.56 10.89 8.53
N LYS A 61 14.10 10.38 9.64
CA LYS A 61 14.94 10.14 10.83
C LYS A 61 16.03 9.11 10.53
N THR A 62 15.70 8.06 9.79
CA THR A 62 16.63 6.99 9.44
C THR A 62 17.45 7.34 8.21
N PHE A 63 16.83 7.97 7.22
CA PHE A 63 17.48 8.32 5.94
C PHE A 63 17.38 9.83 5.75
N LYS A 64 18.38 10.54 6.27
CA LYS A 64 18.39 12.00 6.30
C LYS A 64 18.53 12.63 4.91
N ARG A 65 19.20 11.94 3.98
CA ARG A 65 19.41 12.46 2.63
C ARG A 65 18.18 12.15 1.76
N ALA A 66 17.67 13.18 1.10
CA ALA A 66 16.53 13.01 0.20
C ALA A 66 16.81 12.03 -0.94
N VAL A 67 18.05 12.01 -1.42
CA VAL A 67 18.48 11.07 -2.47
C VAL A 67 18.24 9.62 -2.05
N ASP A 68 18.65 9.28 -0.85
CA ASP A 68 18.49 7.91 -0.32
C ASP A 68 17.02 7.53 -0.17
N ARG A 69 16.22 8.45 0.36
CA ARG A 69 14.76 8.21 0.49
C ARG A 69 14.11 8.03 -0.88
N ASN A 70 14.51 8.82 -1.87
CA ASN A 70 13.95 8.73 -3.22
C ASN A 70 14.28 7.41 -3.90
N VAL A 71 15.49 6.89 -3.68
CA VAL A 71 15.91 5.58 -4.21
C VAL A 71 15.00 4.48 -3.63
N LEU A 72 14.79 4.48 -2.31
CA LEU A 72 13.95 3.49 -1.64
C LEU A 72 12.49 3.61 -2.08
N ARG A 73 11.95 4.82 -2.18
CA ARG A 73 10.59 5.05 -2.68
C ARG A 73 10.41 4.49 -4.08
N ARG A 74 11.38 4.72 -4.95
CA ARG A 74 11.34 4.22 -6.33
C ARG A 74 11.36 2.70 -6.37
N ARG A 75 12.19 2.07 -5.56
CA ARG A 75 12.25 0.60 -5.48
C ARG A 75 10.92 0.00 -4.99
N ILE A 76 10.32 0.61 -4.00
CA ILE A 76 9.01 0.16 -3.46
C ILE A 76 7.92 0.31 -4.52
N ARG A 77 7.85 1.49 -5.18
CA ARG A 77 6.86 1.73 -6.22
C ARG A 77 7.00 0.76 -7.39
N GLU A 78 8.24 0.53 -7.84
CA GLU A 78 8.51 -0.36 -8.95
C GLU A 78 8.11 -1.80 -8.61
N SER A 79 8.47 -2.28 -7.44
CA SER A 79 8.10 -3.61 -6.98
C SER A 79 6.57 -3.76 -6.88
N TYR A 80 5.91 -2.77 -6.29
CA TYR A 80 4.44 -2.77 -6.19
C TYR A 80 3.81 -2.78 -7.58
N ARG A 81 4.30 -1.94 -8.49
CA ARG A 81 3.80 -1.88 -9.87
C ARG A 81 3.88 -3.24 -10.56
N LEU A 82 4.98 -3.95 -10.36
CA LEU A 82 5.20 -5.26 -10.98
C LEU A 82 4.33 -6.38 -10.39
N ASN A 83 3.93 -6.25 -9.14
CA ASN A 83 3.24 -7.32 -8.40
C ASN A 83 1.74 -7.06 -8.16
N LYS A 84 1.24 -5.88 -8.44
CA LYS A 84 -0.14 -5.50 -8.10
C LYS A 84 -1.21 -6.13 -8.99
N GLU A 85 -0.88 -6.51 -10.20
CA GLU A 85 -1.86 -7.00 -11.18
C GLU A 85 -2.69 -8.17 -10.66
N LYS A 86 -2.01 -9.17 -10.11
CA LYS A 86 -2.66 -10.35 -9.54
C LYS A 86 -3.62 -9.96 -8.41
N LEU A 87 -3.17 -9.07 -7.53
CA LEU A 87 -3.98 -8.58 -6.42
C LEU A 87 -5.21 -7.83 -6.92
N TYR A 88 -5.03 -6.93 -7.89
CA TYR A 88 -6.14 -6.14 -8.43
C TYR A 88 -7.15 -7.03 -9.14
N ASN A 89 -6.69 -8.04 -9.88
CA ASN A 89 -7.58 -8.99 -10.54
C ASN A 89 -8.38 -9.80 -9.53
N LEU A 90 -7.75 -10.22 -8.44
CA LEU A 90 -8.43 -10.94 -7.37
C LEU A 90 -9.54 -10.10 -6.76
N LEU A 91 -9.26 -8.82 -6.50
CA LEU A 91 -10.25 -7.91 -5.92
C LEU A 91 -11.40 -7.61 -6.87
N LYS A 92 -11.11 -7.35 -8.15
CA LYS A 92 -12.12 -7.02 -9.14
C LYS A 92 -13.03 -8.20 -9.50
N ASN A 93 -12.47 -9.40 -9.51
CA ASN A 93 -13.21 -10.61 -9.93
C ASN A 93 -13.96 -11.28 -8.78
N ASN A 94 -13.78 -10.84 -7.56
CA ASN A 94 -14.47 -11.38 -6.39
C ASN A 94 -15.67 -10.49 -6.07
N GLU A 95 -16.87 -11.07 -6.08
CA GLU A 95 -18.11 -10.34 -5.81
C GLU A 95 -18.09 -9.61 -4.47
N LEU A 96 -17.38 -10.15 -3.48
CA LEU A 96 -17.29 -9.56 -2.15
C LEU A 96 -16.47 -8.28 -2.13
N TYR A 97 -15.55 -8.11 -3.07
CA TYR A 97 -14.61 -7.00 -3.08
C TYR A 97 -14.75 -6.05 -4.27
N ALA A 98 -15.55 -6.40 -5.27
CA ALA A 98 -15.62 -5.64 -6.53
C ALA A 98 -16.00 -4.18 -6.32
N GLU A 99 -16.87 -3.92 -5.34
CA GLU A 99 -17.34 -2.56 -5.02
C GLU A 99 -16.53 -1.89 -3.92
N LYS A 100 -15.55 -2.60 -3.35
CA LYS A 100 -14.77 -2.10 -2.23
C LYS A 100 -13.47 -1.46 -2.67
N GLN A 101 -13.00 -0.52 -1.86
CA GLN A 101 -11.72 0.14 -2.05
C GLN A 101 -10.92 0.02 -0.76
N PHE A 102 -9.63 -0.17 -0.89
CA PHE A 102 -8.72 -0.29 0.25
C PHE A 102 -7.64 0.78 0.17
N ALA A 103 -7.20 1.26 1.33
CA ALA A 103 -6.08 2.18 1.42
C ALA A 103 -4.87 1.44 1.98
N PHE A 104 -3.72 1.59 1.33
CA PHE A 104 -2.45 1.01 1.74
C PHE A 104 -1.47 2.11 2.10
N MET A 105 -0.86 2.00 3.27
CA MET A 105 0.30 2.79 3.64
C MET A 105 1.46 1.84 3.86
N VAL A 106 2.46 1.90 3.00
CA VAL A 106 3.67 1.09 3.11
C VAL A 106 4.74 1.91 3.81
N LEU A 107 5.21 1.42 4.95
CA LEU A 107 6.25 2.08 5.74
C LEU A 107 7.55 1.29 5.58
N TYR A 108 8.63 2.00 5.32
CA TYR A 108 9.96 1.40 5.28
C TYR A 108 10.51 1.35 6.70
N THR A 109 10.74 0.15 7.22
CA THR A 109 11.21 -0.06 8.59
C THR A 109 12.67 -0.51 8.67
N GLY A 110 13.29 -0.77 7.52
CA GLY A 110 14.70 -1.13 7.46
C GLY A 110 15.59 0.03 7.89
N LYS A 111 16.69 -0.29 8.55
CA LYS A 111 17.66 0.70 9.02
C LYS A 111 18.75 0.96 8.01
N GLU A 112 18.81 0.17 6.96
CA GLU A 112 19.79 0.30 5.88
C GLU A 112 19.07 0.30 4.53
N GLU A 113 19.79 0.68 3.48
CA GLU A 113 19.24 0.73 2.14
C GLU A 113 19.27 -0.68 1.51
N PHE A 114 18.14 -1.36 1.54
CA PHE A 114 18.02 -2.69 0.95
C PHE A 114 17.90 -2.61 -0.57
N SER A 115 18.40 -3.64 -1.24
CA SER A 115 18.35 -3.75 -2.69
C SER A 115 16.91 -3.93 -3.18
N PHE A 116 16.71 -3.70 -4.48
CA PHE A 116 15.41 -3.96 -5.10
C PHE A 116 14.94 -5.40 -4.87
N VAL A 117 15.85 -6.38 -4.97
CA VAL A 117 15.52 -7.80 -4.78
C VAL A 117 14.94 -8.05 -3.38
N GLU A 118 15.56 -7.47 -2.35
CA GLU A 118 15.10 -7.64 -0.97
C GLU A 118 13.76 -6.94 -0.74
N ILE A 119 13.58 -5.75 -1.29
CA ILE A 119 12.33 -5.01 -1.20
C ILE A 119 11.22 -5.76 -1.95
N ASP A 120 11.54 -6.31 -3.12
CA ASP A 120 10.57 -7.07 -3.91
C ASP A 120 10.06 -8.31 -3.17
N LYS A 121 10.94 -9.01 -2.46
CA LYS A 121 10.54 -10.13 -1.59
C LYS A 121 9.56 -9.66 -0.51
N GLY A 122 9.84 -8.51 0.09
CA GLY A 122 8.97 -7.91 1.11
C GLY A 122 7.60 -7.55 0.56
N ILE A 123 7.55 -6.96 -0.62
CA ILE A 123 6.28 -6.59 -1.28
C ILE A 123 5.45 -7.84 -1.61
N LYS A 124 6.08 -8.89 -2.12
CA LYS A 124 5.38 -10.15 -2.43
C LYS A 124 4.78 -10.77 -1.18
N LYS A 125 5.52 -10.81 -0.08
CA LYS A 125 5.02 -11.30 1.20
C LYS A 125 3.89 -10.43 1.73
N MET A 126 4.02 -9.12 1.58
CA MET A 126 3.02 -8.15 2.01
C MET A 126 1.68 -8.38 1.31
N ILE A 127 1.72 -8.53 0.00
CA ILE A 127 0.51 -8.78 -0.80
C ILE A 127 -0.12 -10.11 -0.39
N TYR A 128 0.69 -11.16 -0.23
CA TYR A 128 0.21 -12.47 0.20
C TYR A 128 -0.46 -12.41 1.58
N LYS A 129 0.16 -11.75 2.54
CA LYS A 129 -0.42 -11.60 3.88
C LYS A 129 -1.69 -10.78 3.87
N PHE A 130 -1.74 -9.73 3.06
CA PHE A 130 -2.95 -8.92 2.91
C PHE A 130 -4.11 -9.78 2.41
N GLU A 131 -3.87 -10.60 1.38
CA GLU A 131 -4.89 -11.50 0.84
C GLU A 131 -5.40 -12.47 1.92
N LYS A 132 -4.50 -13.00 2.74
CA LYS A 132 -4.86 -13.91 3.84
C LYS A 132 -5.68 -13.22 4.92
N GLU A 133 -5.28 -12.02 5.34
CA GLU A 133 -6.03 -11.25 6.34
C GLU A 133 -7.41 -10.89 5.84
N LEU A 134 -7.53 -10.52 4.58
CA LEU A 134 -8.80 -10.16 3.97
C LEU A 134 -9.75 -11.36 3.96
N GLN A 135 -9.28 -12.54 3.59
CA GLN A 135 -10.06 -13.77 3.61
C GLN A 135 -10.51 -14.13 5.01
N ALA A 136 -9.64 -13.98 6.00
CA ALA A 136 -9.96 -14.26 7.40
C ALA A 136 -11.04 -13.31 7.93
N THR A 137 -10.98 -12.04 7.56
CA THR A 137 -11.97 -11.02 7.97
C THR A 137 -13.35 -11.36 7.45
N ILE A 138 -13.46 -11.92 6.25
CA ILE A 138 -14.73 -12.25 5.63
C ILE A 138 -15.35 -13.51 6.20
N ARG A 139 -14.53 -14.45 6.65
CA ARG A 139 -15.02 -15.70 7.26
C ARG A 139 -15.58 -15.51 8.67
N LYS A 140 -15.38 -14.34 9.25
CA LYS A 140 -16.00 -13.98 10.51
C LYS A 140 -17.34 -13.31 10.21
#